data_221e95685f0d5301d430b6d8929ac8b7
#
_entry.id   221e95685f0d5301d430b6d8929ac8b7
#
_cell.length_a   1.000
_cell.length_b   1.000
_cell.length_c   1.000
_cell.angle_alpha   90.00
_cell.angle_beta   90.00
_cell.angle_gamma   90.00
#
_symmetry.space_group_name_H-M   'P 1'
#
loop_
_entity.id
_entity.type
_entity.pdbx_description
1 polymer ?
#
loop_
_entity_poly.entity_id
_entity_poly.type
_entity_poly.pdbx_seq_one_letter_code
_entity_poly.pdbx_strand_id
1 'polypeptide(L)'
;MTKQSTSHLFMIEPDSFYANEQTSYTNHYQVNEINEIPAEIAKNALSEFHNLKNIIESKGIKVTTMKGSKDCPDHIFPNWFITFSDKTIQIFSMLAPNRRIEKKPHMIEHLLETYQLTDDMSHLEEKEIFLESTSSMVFDRVNRCVYAGISPRTNADQLKLWCEKNSFELVQFETESHTGSPIYHTDVMMFIGTEIIGICFDVIKSEYRDLVKEKVNRYHKILELSSDQLLNFCGNAIEAQNSNNELFLIMSTTAYKALNQEQIDNLLKSYKDIIHSHIPTIEKYGGGSARCMLTELF
;
A
#
# COMPACT_ATOMS: atom_id res chain seq x y z
N MET A 1 -10.28 16.60 14.32
CA MET A 1 -9.81 16.88 12.95
C MET A 1 -9.31 15.58 12.35
N THR A 2 -9.65 15.30 11.12
CA THR A 2 -9.14 14.12 10.38
C THR A 2 -7.63 14.29 10.18
N LYS A 3 -6.85 13.25 10.51
CA LYS A 3 -5.39 13.23 10.29
C LYS A 3 -5.08 12.47 9.02
N GLN A 4 -3.99 12.82 8.34
CA GLN A 4 -3.49 12.09 7.19
C GLN A 4 -2.90 10.74 7.61
N SER A 5 -2.15 10.72 8.68
CA SER A 5 -1.43 9.53 9.17
C SER A 5 -1.82 9.15 10.59
N THR A 6 -1.55 7.90 10.94
CA THR A 6 -1.78 7.32 12.27
C THR A 6 -0.44 7.05 12.98
N SER A 7 -0.53 6.82 14.30
CA SER A 7 0.60 6.35 15.11
C SER A 7 0.54 4.83 15.38
N HIS A 8 -0.33 4.12 14.69
CA HIS A 8 -0.53 2.69 14.89
C HIS A 8 -0.69 1.98 13.55
N LEU A 9 0.19 1.05 13.26
CA LEU A 9 0.22 0.26 12.04
C LEU A 9 -0.11 -1.21 12.33
N PHE A 10 -0.69 -1.88 11.35
CA PHE A 10 -0.97 -3.31 11.37
C PHE A 10 -0.07 -4.01 10.37
N MET A 11 0.52 -5.13 10.77
CA MET A 11 1.36 -5.99 9.95
C MET A 11 0.98 -7.45 10.13
N ILE A 12 1.15 -8.26 9.09
CA ILE A 12 0.96 -9.71 9.16
C ILE A 12 2.31 -10.41 9.00
N GLU A 13 2.74 -11.11 10.06
CA GLU A 13 3.95 -11.92 10.05
C GLU A 13 3.74 -13.12 9.10
N PRO A 14 4.60 -13.30 8.09
CA PRO A 14 4.41 -14.39 7.12
C PRO A 14 4.66 -15.75 7.78
N ASP A 15 3.67 -16.66 7.70
CA ASP A 15 3.84 -18.08 8.06
C ASP A 15 4.35 -18.91 6.86
N SER A 16 4.15 -18.40 5.65
CA SER A 16 4.77 -18.82 4.39
C SER A 16 5.00 -17.59 3.52
N PHE A 17 6.00 -17.66 2.64
CA PHE A 17 6.24 -16.63 1.64
C PHE A 17 6.93 -17.24 0.43
N TYR A 18 6.37 -17.04 -0.74
CA TYR A 18 6.90 -17.48 -2.04
C TYR A 18 6.22 -16.68 -3.17
N ALA A 19 6.77 -16.74 -4.38
CA ALA A 19 6.17 -16.08 -5.54
C ALA A 19 4.77 -16.64 -5.82
N ASN A 20 3.76 -15.79 -5.72
CA ASN A 20 2.35 -16.19 -5.84
C ASN A 20 1.93 -16.27 -7.31
N GLU A 21 1.78 -17.49 -7.84
CA GLU A 21 1.36 -17.71 -9.23
C GLU A 21 -0.02 -17.11 -9.54
N GLN A 22 -0.93 -17.03 -8.55
CA GLN A 22 -2.28 -16.48 -8.76
C GLN A 22 -2.30 -14.96 -8.91
N THR A 23 -1.24 -14.26 -8.51
CA THR A 23 -1.12 -12.80 -8.62
C THR A 23 -0.19 -12.37 -9.75
N SER A 24 0.67 -13.26 -10.24
CA SER A 24 1.74 -12.98 -11.19
C SER A 24 1.26 -12.41 -12.54
N TYR A 25 0.08 -12.79 -13.00
CA TYR A 25 -0.46 -12.32 -14.28
C TYR A 25 -0.90 -10.84 -14.26
N THR A 26 -1.08 -10.24 -13.07
CA THR A 26 -1.37 -8.82 -12.91
C THR A 26 -0.22 -8.06 -12.29
N ASN A 27 0.66 -8.73 -11.51
CA ASN A 27 1.77 -8.13 -10.80
C ASN A 27 3.09 -8.33 -11.57
N HIS A 28 3.41 -7.41 -12.45
CA HIS A 28 4.60 -7.44 -13.29
C HIS A 28 5.90 -7.04 -12.56
N TYR A 29 5.84 -6.73 -11.29
CA TYR A 29 7.00 -6.45 -10.42
C TYR A 29 7.50 -7.73 -9.72
N GLN A 30 6.67 -8.77 -9.69
CA GLN A 30 7.00 -10.06 -9.10
C GLN A 30 7.87 -10.89 -10.05
N VAL A 31 8.94 -11.50 -9.50
CA VAL A 31 9.77 -12.47 -10.23
C VAL A 31 9.23 -13.88 -10.02
N ASN A 32 8.87 -14.55 -11.13
CA ASN A 32 8.27 -15.89 -11.09
C ASN A 32 9.30 -17.03 -11.24
N GLU A 33 10.51 -16.73 -11.73
CA GLU A 33 11.58 -17.72 -11.81
C GLU A 33 12.22 -17.92 -10.43
N ILE A 34 11.92 -19.06 -9.81
CA ILE A 34 12.43 -19.40 -8.48
C ILE A 34 13.74 -20.17 -8.65
N ASN A 35 14.88 -19.47 -8.46
CA ASN A 35 16.22 -20.07 -8.46
C ASN A 35 16.76 -20.32 -7.05
N GLU A 36 15.98 -20.04 -6.02
CA GLU A 36 16.34 -20.16 -4.61
C GLU A 36 15.48 -21.21 -3.89
N ILE A 37 15.99 -21.77 -2.82
CA ILE A 37 15.29 -22.79 -2.04
C ILE A 37 14.07 -22.14 -1.35
N PRO A 38 12.83 -22.67 -1.50
CA PRO A 38 11.63 -22.06 -0.92
C PRO A 38 11.71 -21.80 0.58
N ALA A 39 12.35 -22.69 1.34
CA ALA A 39 12.55 -22.48 2.78
C ALA A 39 13.49 -21.31 3.11
N GLU A 40 14.46 -21.02 2.26
CA GLU A 40 15.35 -19.86 2.42
C GLU A 40 14.60 -18.55 2.07
N ILE A 41 13.78 -18.57 1.01
CA ILE A 41 12.93 -17.42 0.66
C ILE A 41 12.01 -17.06 1.85
N ALA A 42 11.30 -18.05 2.40
CA ALA A 42 10.41 -17.83 3.55
C ALA A 42 11.17 -17.32 4.79
N LYS A 43 12.36 -17.90 5.09
CA LYS A 43 13.21 -17.47 6.20
C LYS A 43 13.71 -16.04 6.03
N ASN A 44 14.14 -15.68 4.82
CA ASN A 44 14.64 -14.35 4.52
C ASN A 44 13.51 -13.32 4.62
N ALA A 45 12.34 -13.60 4.05
CA ALA A 45 11.16 -12.73 4.13
C ALA A 45 10.73 -12.51 5.60
N LEU A 46 10.76 -13.54 6.43
CA LEU A 46 10.47 -13.42 7.87
C LEU A 46 11.48 -12.52 8.59
N SER A 47 12.76 -12.66 8.28
CA SER A 47 13.82 -11.80 8.83
C SER A 47 13.67 -10.34 8.39
N GLU A 48 13.37 -10.11 7.11
CA GLU A 48 13.11 -8.79 6.53
C GLU A 48 11.88 -8.13 7.17
N PHE A 49 10.81 -8.90 7.37
CA PHE A 49 9.61 -8.46 8.10
C PHE A 49 9.94 -7.97 9.51
N HIS A 50 10.66 -8.76 10.31
CA HIS A 50 11.03 -8.39 11.67
C HIS A 50 11.95 -7.17 11.71
N ASN A 51 12.88 -7.05 10.77
CA ASN A 51 13.76 -5.89 10.68
C ASN A 51 12.96 -4.61 10.43
N LEU A 52 12.03 -4.60 9.46
CA LEU A 52 11.17 -3.45 9.18
C LEU A 52 10.32 -3.09 10.41
N LYS A 53 9.64 -4.09 11.01
CA LYS A 53 8.84 -3.90 12.22
C LYS A 53 9.66 -3.25 13.35
N ASN A 54 10.83 -3.81 13.67
CA ASN A 54 11.67 -3.33 14.76
C ASN A 54 12.15 -1.89 14.53
N ILE A 55 12.50 -1.52 13.30
CA ILE A 55 12.88 -0.15 12.96
C ILE A 55 11.71 0.81 13.18
N ILE A 56 10.49 0.44 12.73
CA ILE A 56 9.28 1.25 12.91
C ILE A 56 9.00 1.46 14.40
N GLU A 57 9.00 0.39 15.19
CA GLU A 57 8.76 0.46 16.65
C GLU A 57 9.83 1.27 17.39
N SER A 58 11.10 1.23 16.95
CA SER A 58 12.20 2.02 17.52
C SER A 58 12.01 3.53 17.40
N LYS A 59 11.16 3.99 16.45
CA LYS A 59 10.80 5.39 16.26
C LYS A 59 9.57 5.81 17.08
N GLY A 60 9.02 4.91 17.90
CA GLY A 60 7.84 5.17 18.75
C GLY A 60 6.51 5.06 17.99
N ILE A 61 6.47 4.39 16.86
CA ILE A 61 5.25 4.05 16.12
C ILE A 61 4.79 2.66 16.59
N LYS A 62 3.52 2.56 17.01
CA LYS A 62 2.97 1.28 17.48
C LYS A 62 2.71 0.35 16.30
N VAL A 63 3.06 -0.94 16.45
CA VAL A 63 2.76 -1.99 15.47
C VAL A 63 1.97 -3.11 16.14
N THR A 64 0.77 -3.39 15.63
CA THR A 64 0.05 -4.64 15.93
C THR A 64 0.43 -5.67 14.88
N THR A 65 0.83 -6.86 15.33
CA THR A 65 1.24 -7.96 14.46
C THR A 65 0.34 -9.17 14.70
N MET A 66 -0.17 -9.76 13.62
CA MET A 66 -0.84 -11.06 13.66
C MET A 66 -0.08 -12.05 12.77
N LYS A 67 -0.19 -13.34 13.09
CA LYS A 67 0.48 -14.38 12.31
C LYS A 67 -0.36 -14.75 11.09
N GLY A 68 0.28 -14.80 9.93
CA GLY A 68 -0.32 -15.22 8.66
C GLY A 68 -0.63 -16.72 8.59
N SER A 69 -1.09 -17.18 7.44
CA SER A 69 -1.44 -18.58 7.19
C SER A 69 -0.61 -19.14 6.04
N LYS A 70 -0.31 -20.44 6.13
CA LYS A 70 0.52 -21.16 5.14
C LYS A 70 -0.05 -21.13 3.72
N ASP A 71 -1.37 -21.11 3.61
CA ASP A 71 -2.07 -21.12 2.32
C ASP A 71 -2.17 -19.74 1.65
N CYS A 72 -1.59 -18.71 2.28
CA CYS A 72 -1.67 -17.32 1.87
C CYS A 72 -0.26 -16.73 1.68
N PRO A 73 0.39 -16.94 0.52
CA PRO A 73 1.77 -16.47 0.30
C PRO A 73 1.92 -14.94 0.34
N ASP A 74 0.87 -14.19 -0.03
CA ASP A 74 0.84 -12.74 -0.01
C ASP A 74 0.25 -12.15 1.29
N HIS A 75 0.03 -12.97 2.32
CA HIS A 75 -0.59 -12.51 3.58
C HIS A 75 0.21 -11.40 4.28
N ILE A 76 1.51 -11.30 3.98
CA ILE A 76 2.37 -10.20 4.43
C ILE A 76 1.89 -8.82 3.95
N PHE A 77 1.00 -8.77 2.94
CA PHE A 77 0.43 -7.56 2.36
C PHE A 77 -1.06 -7.44 2.72
N PRO A 78 -1.44 -6.88 3.88
CA PRO A 78 -2.83 -6.84 4.37
C PRO A 78 -3.71 -5.82 3.61
N ASN A 79 -3.95 -6.05 2.32
CA ASN A 79 -4.67 -5.13 1.42
C ASN A 79 -6.19 -5.36 1.38
N TRP A 80 -6.75 -6.00 2.40
CA TRP A 80 -8.16 -6.42 2.40
C TRP A 80 -9.06 -5.62 3.34
N PHE A 81 -8.53 -4.62 4.08
CA PHE A 81 -9.33 -3.75 4.93
C PHE A 81 -8.79 -2.32 5.02
N ILE A 82 -9.64 -1.42 5.48
CA ILE A 82 -9.29 -0.05 5.86
C ILE A 82 -9.96 0.31 7.17
N THR A 83 -9.30 1.12 8.01
CA THR A 83 -9.88 1.72 9.21
C THR A 83 -10.01 3.23 9.09
N PHE A 84 -10.92 3.81 9.88
CA PHE A 84 -11.17 5.23 9.94
C PHE A 84 -11.06 5.77 11.37
N SER A 85 -10.87 7.08 11.52
CA SER A 85 -10.69 7.75 12.82
C SER A 85 -11.92 7.74 13.73
N ASP A 86 -13.10 7.47 13.17
CA ASP A 86 -14.35 7.25 13.91
C ASP A 86 -14.49 5.82 14.44
N LYS A 87 -13.41 5.04 14.38
CA LYS A 87 -13.37 3.63 14.78
C LYS A 87 -14.27 2.72 13.95
N THR A 88 -14.44 3.02 12.69
CA THR A 88 -15.07 2.11 11.74
C THR A 88 -14.02 1.35 10.91
N ILE A 89 -14.43 0.19 10.41
CA ILE A 89 -13.63 -0.68 9.52
C ILE A 89 -14.49 -1.14 8.34
N GLN A 90 -13.85 -1.27 7.18
CA GLN A 90 -14.47 -1.85 5.98
C GLN A 90 -13.56 -2.94 5.43
N ILE A 91 -14.18 -4.03 4.94
CA ILE A 91 -13.51 -5.18 4.34
C ILE A 91 -13.74 -5.16 2.83
N PHE A 92 -12.74 -5.54 2.06
CA PHE A 92 -12.71 -5.40 0.62
C PHE A 92 -12.59 -6.73 -0.12
N SER A 93 -13.01 -6.73 -1.39
CA SER A 93 -12.92 -7.85 -2.31
C SER A 93 -11.51 -7.98 -2.90
N MET A 94 -11.01 -9.22 -2.99
CA MET A 94 -9.69 -9.57 -3.48
C MET A 94 -9.78 -10.36 -4.78
N LEU A 95 -8.93 -10.05 -5.78
CA LEU A 95 -8.91 -10.71 -7.08
C LEU A 95 -8.47 -12.18 -6.96
N ALA A 96 -7.27 -12.42 -6.42
CA ALA A 96 -6.68 -13.75 -6.38
C ALA A 96 -7.37 -14.66 -5.33
N PRO A 97 -7.80 -15.87 -5.70
CA PRO A 97 -8.50 -16.78 -4.78
C PRO A 97 -7.76 -17.03 -3.47
N ASN A 98 -6.44 -17.21 -3.51
CA ASN A 98 -5.64 -17.41 -2.30
C ASN A 98 -5.45 -16.14 -1.45
N ARG A 99 -5.80 -14.96 -2.00
CA ARG A 99 -5.87 -13.72 -1.23
C ARG A 99 -7.24 -13.49 -0.59
N ARG A 100 -8.32 -14.04 -1.17
CA ARG A 100 -9.66 -13.97 -0.57
C ARG A 100 -9.70 -14.63 0.79
N ILE A 101 -8.95 -15.72 0.98
CA ILE A 101 -8.86 -16.46 2.24
C ILE A 101 -7.89 -15.86 3.28
N GLU A 102 -7.22 -14.75 2.97
CA GLU A 102 -6.42 -13.96 3.91
C GLU A 102 -7.27 -13.34 5.01
N LYS A 103 -8.53 -13.07 4.74
CA LYS A 103 -9.53 -12.53 5.67
C LYS A 103 -9.93 -13.57 6.72
N LYS A 104 -8.98 -13.96 7.58
CA LYS A 104 -9.19 -15.01 8.58
C LYS A 104 -10.15 -14.54 9.68
N PRO A 105 -11.13 -15.36 10.11
CA PRO A 105 -12.11 -14.99 11.15
C PRO A 105 -11.47 -14.40 12.40
N HIS A 106 -10.43 -15.04 12.95
CA HIS A 106 -9.75 -14.57 14.16
C HIS A 106 -9.06 -13.19 13.99
N MET A 107 -8.64 -12.82 12.77
CA MET A 107 -8.08 -11.48 12.50
C MET A 107 -9.18 -10.43 12.44
N ILE A 108 -10.29 -10.77 11.80
CA ILE A 108 -11.47 -9.91 11.75
C ILE A 108 -12.00 -9.71 13.16
N GLU A 109 -12.20 -10.77 13.95
CA GLU A 109 -12.65 -10.72 15.36
C GLU A 109 -11.75 -9.79 16.18
N HIS A 110 -10.43 -9.94 16.09
CA HIS A 110 -9.48 -9.05 16.77
C HIS A 110 -9.64 -7.58 16.38
N LEU A 111 -9.81 -7.29 15.08
CA LEU A 111 -10.04 -5.90 14.63
C LEU A 111 -11.39 -5.36 15.14
N LEU A 112 -12.42 -6.20 15.19
CA LEU A 112 -13.75 -5.84 15.69
C LEU A 112 -13.82 -5.60 17.21
N GLU A 113 -12.80 -5.98 17.98
CA GLU A 113 -12.66 -5.55 19.39
C GLU A 113 -12.51 -4.02 19.51
N THR A 114 -12.00 -3.37 18.47
CA THR A 114 -11.72 -1.91 18.47
C THR A 114 -12.57 -1.15 17.45
N TYR A 115 -12.93 -1.78 16.34
CA TYR A 115 -13.58 -1.14 15.20
C TYR A 115 -14.99 -1.69 14.96
N GLN A 116 -15.92 -0.83 14.56
CA GLN A 116 -17.23 -1.23 14.09
C GLN A 116 -17.19 -1.52 12.58
N LEU A 117 -17.60 -2.72 12.18
CA LEU A 117 -17.75 -3.06 10.76
C LEU A 117 -18.91 -2.26 10.14
N THR A 118 -18.63 -1.49 9.10
CA THR A 118 -19.62 -0.68 8.38
C THR A 118 -19.90 -1.17 6.97
N ASP A 119 -18.98 -1.95 6.40
CA ASP A 119 -19.16 -2.57 5.09
C ASP A 119 -18.27 -3.82 4.95
N ASP A 120 -18.82 -4.86 4.31
CA ASP A 120 -18.08 -6.06 3.88
C ASP A 120 -18.38 -6.35 2.42
N MET A 121 -17.42 -6.02 1.58
CA MET A 121 -17.51 -6.18 0.13
C MET A 121 -16.99 -7.53 -0.36
N SER A 122 -16.67 -8.48 0.54
CA SER A 122 -16.21 -9.83 0.16
C SER A 122 -17.19 -10.55 -0.77
N HIS A 123 -18.51 -10.28 -0.65
CA HIS A 123 -19.54 -10.84 -1.52
C HIS A 123 -19.41 -10.42 -2.99
N LEU A 124 -18.65 -9.39 -3.31
CA LEU A 124 -18.38 -8.94 -4.69
C LEU A 124 -17.40 -9.87 -5.41
N GLU A 125 -16.64 -10.68 -4.67
CA GLU A 125 -15.71 -11.66 -5.23
C GLU A 125 -16.42 -12.73 -6.08
N GLU A 126 -17.65 -13.09 -5.72
CA GLU A 126 -18.50 -14.00 -6.50
C GLU A 126 -18.98 -13.38 -7.83
N LYS A 127 -18.98 -12.05 -7.90
CA LYS A 127 -19.37 -11.27 -9.10
C LYS A 127 -18.16 -10.84 -9.92
N GLU A 128 -16.95 -11.26 -9.55
CA GLU A 128 -15.69 -10.84 -10.17
C GLU A 128 -15.47 -9.32 -10.16
N ILE A 129 -15.95 -8.65 -9.10
CA ILE A 129 -15.76 -7.21 -8.87
C ILE A 129 -14.76 -7.04 -7.72
N PHE A 130 -13.63 -6.38 -8.02
CA PHE A 130 -12.52 -6.27 -7.09
C PHE A 130 -12.16 -4.82 -6.79
N LEU A 131 -11.89 -4.56 -5.51
CA LEU A 131 -11.38 -3.28 -5.01
C LEU A 131 -10.50 -3.58 -3.79
N GLU A 132 -9.17 -3.59 -3.99
CA GLU A 132 -8.21 -4.05 -2.97
C GLU A 132 -7.78 -2.93 -2.03
N SER A 133 -8.75 -2.34 -1.31
CA SER A 133 -8.56 -1.38 -0.20
C SER A 133 -7.57 -0.25 -0.51
N THR A 134 -6.66 0.03 0.44
CA THR A 134 -5.67 1.12 0.37
C THR A 134 -4.56 0.90 -0.65
N SER A 135 -4.48 -0.25 -1.27
CA SER A 135 -3.58 -0.48 -2.38
C SER A 135 -4.17 -0.03 -3.72
N SER A 136 -5.47 -0.30 -3.93
CA SER A 136 -6.23 0.25 -5.07
C SER A 136 -6.45 1.76 -4.95
N MET A 137 -6.65 2.24 -3.72
CA MET A 137 -7.01 3.61 -3.39
C MET A 137 -5.93 4.28 -2.52
N VAL A 138 -5.34 5.36 -3.00
CA VAL A 138 -4.42 6.19 -2.22
C VAL A 138 -5.16 7.42 -1.71
N PHE A 139 -5.15 7.62 -0.39
CA PHE A 139 -6.02 8.56 0.29
C PHE A 139 -5.33 9.88 0.65
N ASP A 140 -5.91 10.98 0.24
CA ASP A 140 -5.80 12.25 0.93
C ASP A 140 -6.97 12.35 1.92
N ARG A 141 -6.71 11.91 3.14
CA ARG A 141 -7.75 11.81 4.17
C ARG A 141 -8.22 13.17 4.66
N VAL A 142 -7.31 14.15 4.70
CA VAL A 142 -7.59 15.52 5.15
C VAL A 142 -8.50 16.25 4.17
N ASN A 143 -8.19 16.17 2.90
CA ASN A 143 -8.94 16.83 1.83
C ASN A 143 -10.05 15.95 1.25
N ARG A 144 -10.26 14.76 1.81
CA ARG A 144 -11.32 13.83 1.40
C ARG A 144 -11.24 13.48 -0.08
N CYS A 145 -10.05 13.19 -0.59
CA CYS A 145 -9.81 12.82 -1.97
C CYS A 145 -9.19 11.42 -2.06
N VAL A 146 -9.58 10.65 -3.06
CA VAL A 146 -9.04 9.33 -3.40
C VAL A 146 -8.44 9.38 -4.80
N TYR A 147 -7.21 8.95 -4.92
CA TYR A 147 -6.53 8.76 -6.20
C TYR A 147 -6.46 7.26 -6.51
N ALA A 148 -6.88 6.87 -7.70
CA ALA A 148 -6.91 5.46 -8.07
C ALA A 148 -6.66 5.21 -9.56
N GLY A 149 -5.64 4.40 -9.85
CA GLY A 149 -5.39 3.82 -11.16
C GLY A 149 -6.28 2.59 -11.40
N ILE A 150 -7.02 2.59 -12.51
CA ILE A 150 -7.89 1.47 -12.86
C ILE A 150 -7.05 0.28 -13.33
N SER A 151 -7.37 -0.89 -12.79
CA SER A 151 -6.65 -2.13 -13.04
C SER A 151 -7.58 -3.34 -12.85
N PRO A 152 -7.15 -4.57 -13.16
CA PRO A 152 -7.92 -5.78 -12.80
C PRO A 152 -8.26 -5.90 -11.31
N ARG A 153 -7.51 -5.23 -10.41
CA ARG A 153 -7.74 -5.22 -8.95
C ARG A 153 -8.48 -3.97 -8.46
N THR A 154 -8.86 -3.08 -9.37
CA THR A 154 -9.53 -1.80 -9.06
C THR A 154 -10.66 -1.56 -10.06
N ASN A 155 -11.86 -2.08 -9.75
CA ASN A 155 -13.04 -1.91 -10.59
C ASN A 155 -13.55 -0.47 -10.52
N ALA A 156 -13.69 0.19 -11.69
CA ALA A 156 -14.03 1.60 -11.79
C ALA A 156 -15.43 1.94 -11.23
N ASP A 157 -16.42 1.10 -11.51
CA ASP A 157 -17.79 1.36 -11.04
C ASP A 157 -17.90 1.16 -9.52
N GLN A 158 -17.31 0.10 -9.00
CA GLN A 158 -17.28 -0.14 -7.54
C GLN A 158 -16.51 0.95 -6.80
N LEU A 159 -15.40 1.40 -7.35
CA LEU A 159 -14.62 2.52 -6.81
C LEU A 159 -15.44 3.81 -6.72
N LYS A 160 -16.17 4.14 -7.79
CA LYS A 160 -17.06 5.31 -7.82
C LYS A 160 -18.15 5.21 -6.77
N LEU A 161 -18.86 4.08 -6.71
CA LEU A 161 -19.89 3.82 -5.70
C LEU A 161 -19.35 3.93 -4.28
N TRP A 162 -18.15 3.38 -4.06
CA TRP A 162 -17.49 3.45 -2.76
C TRP A 162 -17.15 4.89 -2.36
N CYS A 163 -16.59 5.69 -3.26
CA CYS A 163 -16.25 7.09 -3.02
C CYS A 163 -17.50 7.93 -2.73
N GLU A 164 -18.57 7.75 -3.49
CA GLU A 164 -19.85 8.42 -3.27
C GLU A 164 -20.44 8.09 -1.89
N LYS A 165 -20.49 6.79 -1.52
CA LYS A 165 -21.00 6.31 -0.24
C LYS A 165 -20.20 6.87 0.94
N ASN A 166 -18.89 6.97 0.80
CA ASN A 166 -17.99 7.41 1.87
C ASN A 166 -17.63 8.91 1.76
N SER A 167 -18.26 9.68 0.87
CA SER A 167 -18.07 11.12 0.68
C SER A 167 -16.62 11.52 0.39
N PHE A 168 -15.94 10.80 -0.51
CA PHE A 168 -14.63 11.16 -1.05
C PHE A 168 -14.77 11.70 -2.49
N GLU A 169 -14.01 12.74 -2.82
CA GLU A 169 -13.77 13.13 -4.21
C GLU A 169 -12.91 12.06 -4.87
N LEU A 170 -13.32 11.59 -6.05
CA LEU A 170 -12.58 10.58 -6.80
C LEU A 170 -11.75 11.22 -7.91
N VAL A 171 -10.46 10.92 -7.93
CA VAL A 171 -9.55 11.18 -9.03
C VAL A 171 -9.10 9.84 -9.60
N GLN A 172 -9.87 9.32 -10.57
CA GLN A 172 -9.50 8.07 -11.25
C GLN A 172 -8.74 8.36 -12.54
N PHE A 173 -7.84 7.46 -12.89
CA PHE A 173 -7.02 7.54 -14.10
C PHE A 173 -6.63 6.14 -14.59
N GLU A 174 -6.16 6.07 -15.82
CA GLU A 174 -5.57 4.86 -16.38
C GLU A 174 -4.04 4.97 -16.40
N THR A 175 -3.38 3.83 -16.29
CA THR A 175 -1.92 3.74 -16.24
C THR A 175 -1.40 2.75 -17.27
N GLU A 176 -0.13 2.91 -17.64
CA GLU A 176 0.61 1.98 -18.45
C GLU A 176 2.00 1.78 -17.85
N SER A 177 2.31 0.55 -17.44
CA SER A 177 3.60 0.17 -16.87
C SER A 177 4.65 -0.07 -17.97
N HIS A 178 5.88 -0.38 -17.55
CA HIS A 178 6.98 -0.80 -18.43
C HIS A 178 6.68 -2.05 -19.29
N THR A 179 5.64 -2.80 -18.97
CA THR A 179 5.18 -3.97 -19.74
C THR A 179 4.01 -3.66 -20.68
N GLY A 180 3.53 -2.41 -20.72
CA GLY A 180 2.33 -2.03 -21.45
C GLY A 180 1.01 -2.37 -20.75
N SER A 181 1.07 -3.01 -19.58
CA SER A 181 -0.11 -3.36 -18.76
C SER A 181 -0.40 -2.27 -17.73
N PRO A 182 -1.63 -2.16 -17.19
CA PRO A 182 -1.92 -1.25 -16.09
C PRO A 182 -1.03 -1.51 -14.86
N ILE A 183 -0.70 -0.47 -14.11
CA ILE A 183 -0.14 -0.62 -12.75
C ILE A 183 -1.21 -1.31 -11.89
N TYR A 184 -0.87 -2.45 -11.30
CA TYR A 184 -1.85 -3.30 -10.62
C TYR A 184 -2.45 -2.69 -9.35
N HIS A 185 -1.69 -1.86 -8.63
CA HIS A 185 -2.12 -1.11 -7.46
C HIS A 185 -1.61 0.34 -7.52
N THR A 186 -2.44 1.27 -7.12
CA THR A 186 -2.10 2.70 -7.14
C THR A 186 -0.96 3.05 -6.18
N ASP A 187 -0.89 2.37 -5.02
CA ASP A 187 0.13 2.58 -4.00
C ASP A 187 1.55 2.15 -4.42
N VAL A 188 1.70 1.51 -5.58
CA VAL A 188 3.03 1.24 -6.19
C VAL A 188 3.61 2.51 -6.79
N MET A 189 2.78 3.37 -7.37
CA MET A 189 3.22 4.53 -8.15
C MET A 189 3.14 5.87 -7.41
N MET A 190 2.43 5.91 -6.28
CA MET A 190 2.27 7.14 -5.52
C MET A 190 2.02 6.92 -4.04
N PHE A 191 2.44 7.88 -3.23
CA PHE A 191 2.06 7.99 -1.82
C PHE A 191 1.59 9.41 -1.51
N ILE A 192 0.79 9.55 -0.46
CA ILE A 192 0.30 10.86 0.03
C ILE A 192 0.65 10.99 1.52
N GLY A 193 1.41 12.03 1.82
CA GLY A 193 1.65 12.49 3.19
C GLY A 193 0.87 13.76 3.50
N THR A 194 1.10 14.32 4.67
CA THR A 194 0.44 15.56 5.13
C THR A 194 0.79 16.76 4.23
N GLU A 195 2.05 16.89 3.82
CA GLU A 195 2.52 18.01 3.01
C GLU A 195 2.98 17.64 1.60
N ILE A 196 3.41 16.39 1.41
CA ILE A 196 4.09 15.93 0.19
C ILE A 196 3.34 14.75 -0.42
N ILE A 197 3.17 14.79 -1.73
CA ILE A 197 2.79 13.65 -2.56
C ILE A 197 4.00 13.21 -3.37
N GLY A 198 4.39 11.94 -3.26
CA GLY A 198 5.32 11.32 -4.21
C GLY A 198 4.52 10.61 -5.31
N ILE A 199 4.80 10.90 -6.58
CA ILE A 199 4.02 10.35 -7.70
C ILE A 199 4.87 10.24 -8.97
N CYS A 200 4.70 9.11 -9.71
CA CYS A 200 5.25 8.94 -11.05
C CYS A 200 4.17 9.27 -12.09
N PHE A 201 4.28 10.44 -12.71
CA PHE A 201 3.33 10.86 -13.76
C PHE A 201 3.56 10.15 -15.10
N ASP A 202 4.77 9.65 -15.35
CA ASP A 202 5.12 9.04 -16.64
C ASP A 202 4.23 7.85 -16.99
N VAL A 203 3.80 7.09 -15.97
CA VAL A 203 2.97 5.90 -16.13
C VAL A 203 1.47 6.20 -16.20
N ILE A 204 1.06 7.44 -15.97
CA ILE A 204 -0.33 7.87 -16.16
C ILE A 204 -0.54 8.16 -17.64
N LYS A 205 -1.60 7.61 -18.24
CA LYS A 205 -1.93 7.91 -19.64
C LYS A 205 -2.14 9.41 -19.86
N SER A 206 -1.69 9.90 -21.01
CA SER A 206 -1.55 11.34 -21.29
C SER A 206 -2.85 12.14 -21.07
N GLU A 207 -4.00 11.55 -21.39
CA GLU A 207 -5.32 12.18 -21.24
C GLU A 207 -5.73 12.46 -19.80
N TYR A 208 -5.10 11.80 -18.80
CA TYR A 208 -5.40 11.99 -17.39
C TYR A 208 -4.34 12.84 -16.67
N ARG A 209 -3.12 13.00 -17.22
CA ARG A 209 -1.99 13.62 -16.53
C ARG A 209 -2.27 15.03 -16.03
N ASP A 210 -2.86 15.88 -16.85
CA ASP A 210 -3.13 17.27 -16.49
C ASP A 210 -4.16 17.37 -15.37
N LEU A 211 -5.22 16.54 -15.42
CA LEU A 211 -6.20 16.45 -14.35
C LEU A 211 -5.55 16.01 -13.03
N VAL A 212 -4.73 14.93 -13.06
CA VAL A 212 -4.08 14.43 -11.85
C VAL A 212 -3.09 15.46 -11.31
N LYS A 213 -2.29 16.11 -12.17
CA LYS A 213 -1.37 17.19 -11.76
C LYS A 213 -2.10 18.38 -11.11
N GLU A 214 -3.22 18.82 -11.68
CA GLU A 214 -4.03 19.87 -11.09
C GLU A 214 -4.52 19.49 -9.70
N LYS A 215 -5.06 18.27 -9.55
CA LYS A 215 -5.62 17.80 -8.28
C LYS A 215 -4.58 17.63 -7.18
N VAL A 216 -3.44 16.98 -7.44
CA VAL A 216 -2.38 16.80 -6.44
C VAL A 216 -1.73 18.12 -6.06
N ASN A 217 -1.58 19.06 -6.99
CA ASN A 217 -0.94 20.35 -6.75
C ASN A 217 -1.83 21.32 -5.93
N ARG A 218 -3.11 21.00 -5.75
CA ARG A 218 -4.07 21.85 -5.03
C ARG A 218 -3.73 22.00 -3.54
N TYR A 219 -3.21 20.95 -2.92
CA TYR A 219 -3.04 20.88 -1.47
C TYR A 219 -1.64 20.44 -1.04
N HIS A 220 -0.82 19.92 -1.95
CA HIS A 220 0.44 19.27 -1.59
C HIS A 220 1.60 19.75 -2.45
N LYS A 221 2.80 19.66 -1.89
CA LYS A 221 4.05 19.74 -2.66
C LYS A 221 4.25 18.41 -3.39
N ILE A 222 4.65 18.47 -4.65
CA ILE A 222 4.85 17.27 -5.48
C ILE A 222 6.33 16.88 -5.43
N LEU A 223 6.58 15.61 -5.05
CA LEU A 223 7.82 14.91 -5.29
C LEU A 223 7.62 14.07 -6.56
N GLU A 224 8.04 14.60 -7.71
CA GLU A 224 7.93 13.86 -8.97
C GLU A 224 8.94 12.70 -8.98
N LEU A 225 8.44 11.49 -9.29
CA LEU A 225 9.22 10.27 -9.38
C LEU A 225 9.39 9.87 -10.84
N SER A 226 10.59 9.45 -11.23
CA SER A 226 10.84 8.91 -12.55
C SER A 226 10.35 7.47 -12.68
N SER A 227 10.27 6.98 -13.93
CA SER A 227 9.95 5.57 -14.21
C SER A 227 10.97 4.60 -13.59
N ASP A 228 12.25 4.96 -13.57
CA ASP A 228 13.29 4.17 -12.90
C ASP A 228 13.09 4.13 -11.38
N GLN A 229 12.68 5.24 -10.78
CA GLN A 229 12.34 5.31 -9.35
C GLN A 229 11.08 4.51 -9.03
N LEU A 230 10.11 4.49 -9.92
CA LEU A 230 8.93 3.62 -9.79
C LEU A 230 9.33 2.14 -9.76
N LEU A 231 10.20 1.69 -10.66
CA LEU A 231 10.70 0.31 -10.70
C LEU A 231 11.50 -0.06 -9.44
N ASN A 232 12.01 0.92 -8.71
CA ASN A 232 12.65 0.78 -7.42
C ASN A 232 11.70 1.07 -6.24
N PHE A 233 10.39 1.02 -6.44
CA PHE A 233 9.34 1.18 -5.42
C PHE A 233 9.34 2.53 -4.69
N CYS A 234 9.87 3.62 -5.26
CA CYS A 234 9.85 4.94 -4.62
C CYS A 234 8.45 5.48 -4.36
N GLY A 235 7.44 5.06 -5.15
CA GLY A 235 6.03 5.38 -4.90
C GLY A 235 5.39 4.54 -3.80
N ASN A 236 6.00 3.40 -3.43
CA ASN A 236 5.45 2.50 -2.42
C ASN A 236 5.95 2.88 -1.02
N ALA A 237 5.53 4.05 -0.55
CA ALA A 237 5.86 4.62 0.74
C ALA A 237 4.61 5.01 1.53
N ILE A 238 4.74 5.20 2.84
CA ILE A 238 3.64 5.62 3.71
C ILE A 238 4.13 6.57 4.78
N GLU A 239 3.34 7.62 5.04
CA GLU A 239 3.54 8.49 6.19
C GLU A 239 2.95 7.86 7.44
N ALA A 240 3.70 7.89 8.55
CA ALA A 240 3.22 7.55 9.88
C ALA A 240 3.73 8.58 10.89
N GLN A 241 3.07 8.68 12.03
CA GLN A 241 3.51 9.55 13.14
C GLN A 241 3.83 8.71 14.39
N ASN A 242 4.70 9.21 15.25
CA ASN A 242 4.89 8.61 16.56
C ASN A 242 3.98 9.26 17.63
N SER A 243 4.10 8.82 18.88
CA SER A 243 3.35 9.39 20.03
C SER A 243 3.61 10.87 20.29
N ASN A 244 4.73 11.41 19.79
CA ASN A 244 5.08 12.83 19.89
C ASN A 244 4.56 13.66 18.71
N ASN A 245 3.76 13.06 17.80
CA ASN A 245 3.29 13.63 16.54
C ASN A 245 4.45 14.01 15.57
N GLU A 246 5.63 13.42 15.72
CA GLU A 246 6.69 13.53 14.73
C GLU A 246 6.34 12.65 13.53
N LEU A 247 6.45 13.20 12.32
CA LEU A 247 6.13 12.51 11.06
C LEU A 247 7.34 11.78 10.51
N PHE A 248 7.10 10.59 10.00
CA PHE A 248 8.10 9.73 9.34
C PHE A 248 7.56 9.26 7.99
N LEU A 249 8.42 9.17 7.00
CA LEU A 249 8.11 8.46 5.76
C LEU A 249 8.75 7.07 5.82
N ILE A 250 7.96 6.02 5.58
CA ILE A 250 8.42 4.63 5.63
C ILE A 250 8.49 4.09 4.21
N MET A 251 9.62 3.54 3.80
CA MET A 251 9.87 2.92 2.49
C MET A 251 10.90 1.79 2.58
N SER A 252 11.19 1.13 1.48
CA SER A 252 12.31 0.17 1.45
C SER A 252 13.67 0.85 1.28
N THR A 253 14.74 0.14 1.60
CA THR A 253 16.10 0.61 1.30
C THR A 253 16.36 0.71 -0.20
N THR A 254 15.73 -0.12 -1.01
CA THR A 254 15.77 -0.04 -2.47
C THR A 254 15.20 1.31 -2.95
N ALA A 255 14.02 1.67 -2.47
CA ALA A 255 13.39 2.95 -2.77
C ALA A 255 14.23 4.14 -2.27
N TYR A 256 14.68 4.10 -1.01
CA TYR A 256 15.50 5.17 -0.43
C TYR A 256 16.78 5.44 -1.23
N LYS A 257 17.47 4.39 -1.67
CA LYS A 257 18.71 4.52 -2.47
C LYS A 257 18.48 5.01 -3.90
N ALA A 258 17.28 4.86 -4.42
CA ALA A 258 16.91 5.34 -5.76
C ALA A 258 16.50 6.82 -5.76
N LEU A 259 16.22 7.42 -4.59
CA LEU A 259 16.02 8.86 -4.47
C LEU A 259 17.36 9.61 -4.66
N ASN A 260 17.31 10.74 -5.33
CA ASN A 260 18.45 11.64 -5.38
C ASN A 260 18.54 12.51 -4.10
N GLN A 261 19.68 13.17 -3.90
CA GLN A 261 19.92 13.96 -2.68
C GLN A 261 18.93 15.12 -2.51
N GLU A 262 18.54 15.79 -3.58
CA GLU A 262 17.57 16.89 -3.53
C GLU A 262 16.19 16.39 -3.08
N GLN A 263 15.76 15.22 -3.55
CA GLN A 263 14.51 14.58 -3.13
C GLN A 263 14.56 14.21 -1.65
N ILE A 264 15.67 13.63 -1.17
CA ILE A 264 15.88 13.30 0.25
C ILE A 264 15.83 14.58 1.10
N ASP A 265 16.54 15.64 0.71
CA ASP A 265 16.58 16.91 1.43
C ASP A 265 15.19 17.57 1.47
N ASN A 266 14.39 17.44 0.40
CA ASN A 266 13.01 17.93 0.37
C ASN A 266 12.09 17.14 1.30
N LEU A 267 12.22 15.82 1.35
CA LEU A 267 11.46 14.97 2.27
C LEU A 267 11.79 15.29 3.73
N LEU A 268 13.07 15.48 4.07
CA LEU A 268 13.53 15.81 5.43
C LEU A 268 13.11 17.21 5.92
N LYS A 269 12.55 18.07 5.07
CA LYS A 269 11.90 19.31 5.51
C LYS A 269 10.52 19.07 6.14
N SER A 270 9.83 17.98 5.76
CA SER A 270 8.49 17.65 6.24
C SER A 270 8.49 16.44 7.18
N TYR A 271 9.47 15.57 7.07
CA TYR A 271 9.61 14.37 7.89
C TYR A 271 10.79 14.49 8.86
N LYS A 272 10.60 14.00 10.08
CA LYS A 272 11.66 13.89 11.10
C LYS A 272 12.79 12.98 10.63
N ASP A 273 12.42 11.91 9.94
CA ASP A 273 13.35 10.92 9.39
C ASP A 273 12.63 10.10 8.29
N ILE A 274 13.43 9.46 7.44
CA ILE A 274 12.96 8.47 6.47
C ILE A 274 13.34 7.09 7.00
N ILE A 275 12.32 6.35 7.47
CA ILE A 275 12.49 4.97 7.94
C ILE A 275 12.63 4.07 6.73
N HIS A 276 13.74 3.32 6.64
CA HIS A 276 13.87 2.35 5.56
C HIS A 276 14.48 1.03 6.03
N SER A 277 14.05 -0.07 5.44
CA SER A 277 14.54 -1.43 5.71
C SER A 277 14.89 -2.16 4.43
N HIS A 278 15.90 -3.02 4.52
CA HIS A 278 16.33 -3.87 3.40
C HIS A 278 15.41 -5.08 3.33
N ILE A 279 14.57 -5.14 2.28
CA ILE A 279 13.52 -6.16 2.08
C ILE A 279 13.54 -6.77 0.67
N PRO A 280 14.72 -7.15 0.14
CA PRO A 280 14.87 -7.56 -1.26
C PRO A 280 14.14 -8.85 -1.60
N THR A 281 14.01 -9.78 -0.65
CA THR A 281 13.28 -11.04 -0.86
C THR A 281 11.79 -10.78 -1.02
N ILE A 282 11.24 -9.89 -0.17
CA ILE A 282 9.83 -9.49 -0.22
C ILE A 282 9.54 -8.74 -1.52
N GLU A 283 10.39 -7.80 -1.92
CA GLU A 283 10.25 -7.07 -3.18
C GLU A 283 10.32 -8.01 -4.39
N LYS A 284 11.32 -8.91 -4.43
CA LYS A 284 11.57 -9.81 -5.56
C LYS A 284 10.42 -10.79 -5.78
N TYR A 285 9.98 -11.48 -4.74
CA TYR A 285 9.01 -12.57 -4.86
C TYR A 285 7.55 -12.15 -4.58
N GLY A 286 7.34 -11.06 -3.84
CA GLY A 286 6.01 -10.50 -3.60
C GLY A 286 5.61 -9.44 -4.62
N GLY A 287 6.60 -8.79 -5.27
CA GLY A 287 6.34 -7.70 -6.22
C GLY A 287 5.61 -6.50 -5.61
N GLY A 288 5.72 -6.36 -4.28
CA GLY A 288 5.28 -5.24 -3.46
C GLY A 288 6.40 -4.82 -2.52
N SER A 289 6.31 -3.66 -1.86
CA SER A 289 7.36 -3.13 -1.00
C SER A 289 6.83 -2.69 0.37
N ALA A 290 7.52 -1.82 1.06
CA ALA A 290 7.25 -1.49 2.47
C ALA A 290 5.82 -1.01 2.74
N ARG A 291 5.24 -0.15 1.86
CA ARG A 291 3.85 0.32 2.01
C ARG A 291 2.85 -0.83 1.97
N CYS A 292 3.04 -1.78 1.07
CA CYS A 292 2.15 -2.93 0.92
C CYS A 292 2.11 -3.81 2.18
N MET A 293 3.16 -3.79 3.02
CA MET A 293 3.23 -4.55 4.28
C MET A 293 2.50 -3.88 5.44
N LEU A 294 1.99 -2.66 5.25
CA LEU A 294 1.50 -1.80 6.33
C LEU A 294 0.06 -1.37 6.08
N THR A 295 -0.82 -1.63 7.05
CA THR A 295 -2.17 -1.05 7.07
C THR A 295 -2.32 -0.13 8.28
N GLU A 296 -2.93 1.02 8.05
CA GLU A 296 -3.13 2.04 9.07
C GLU A 296 -4.27 1.65 10.02
N LEU A 297 -4.06 1.78 11.33
CA LEU A 297 -5.05 1.66 12.38
C LEU A 297 -5.32 3.05 13.00
N PHE A 298 -6.46 3.65 12.66
CA PHE A 298 -6.88 4.98 13.13
C PHE A 298 -7.66 4.96 14.43
#